data_8fd94cb52d15339e9b0ba58b63829482
#
_entry.id   8fd94cb52d15339e9b0ba58b63829482
#
_cell.length_a   1.000
_cell.length_b   1.000
_cell.length_c   1.000
_cell.angle_alpha   90.00
_cell.angle_beta   90.00
_cell.angle_gamma   90.00
#
_symmetry.space_group_name_H-M   'P 1'
#
loop_
_entity.id
_entity.type
_entity.pdbx_description
1 polymer ?
#
loop_
_entity_poly.entity_id
_entity_poly.type
_entity_poly.pdbx_seq_one_letter_code
_entity_poly.pdbx_strand_id
1 'polypeptide(L)'
;MDAVDAAFEAVPRADFLPRHARDRASYDGPIDIGHGQTNSQPRTVAAMLRLLAVEPGQRVLDVGSGSGWTTALLAHLVGPTGEVVGVELEPDLVAFGSDNLARTDQPWATIRRAVPGLLGWPEGAPYDRVLVSAEPRELPDELVAQVGDGGRMVIPVGGTMLLVVRHGDDVEVTRHGGYRFVPLR
;
A
#
# COMPACT_ATOMS: atom_id res chain seq x y z
N MET A 1 -10.33 -18.65 -7.66
CA MET A 1 -9.51 -17.43 -7.79
C MET A 1 -10.19 -16.36 -6.95
N ASP A 2 -9.52 -15.84 -5.93
CA ASP A 2 -10.06 -14.74 -5.13
C ASP A 2 -9.79 -13.38 -5.81
N ALA A 3 -10.36 -12.27 -5.26
CA ALA A 3 -10.21 -10.94 -5.84
C ALA A 3 -8.74 -10.47 -5.88
N VAL A 4 -7.93 -10.89 -4.89
CA VAL A 4 -6.49 -10.55 -4.84
C VAL A 4 -5.74 -11.28 -5.95
N ASP A 5 -6.03 -12.56 -6.20
CA ASP A 5 -5.43 -13.29 -7.31
C ASP A 5 -5.76 -12.63 -8.67
N ALA A 6 -7.03 -12.23 -8.86
CA ALA A 6 -7.46 -11.52 -10.06
C ALA A 6 -6.73 -10.17 -10.23
N ALA A 7 -6.51 -9.43 -9.14
CA ALA A 7 -5.73 -8.19 -9.18
C ALA A 7 -4.27 -8.43 -9.60
N PHE A 8 -3.64 -9.50 -9.11
CA PHE A 8 -2.27 -9.86 -9.49
C PHE A 8 -2.13 -10.25 -10.97
N GLU A 9 -3.16 -10.90 -11.55
CA GLU A 9 -3.20 -11.19 -12.98
C GLU A 9 -3.41 -9.93 -13.82
N ALA A 10 -4.29 -9.03 -13.37
CA ALA A 10 -4.61 -7.78 -14.08
C ALA A 10 -3.51 -6.72 -13.99
N VAL A 11 -2.68 -6.75 -12.94
CA VAL A 11 -1.65 -5.76 -12.63
C VAL A 11 -0.28 -6.44 -12.52
N PRO A 12 0.37 -6.79 -13.65
CA PRO A 12 1.64 -7.52 -13.66
C PRO A 12 2.75 -6.73 -12.97
N ARG A 13 3.45 -7.35 -12.01
CA ARG A 13 4.56 -6.74 -11.27
C ARG A 13 5.66 -6.16 -12.17
N ALA A 14 5.93 -6.83 -13.31
CA ALA A 14 6.96 -6.41 -14.26
C ALA A 14 6.82 -4.96 -14.74
N ASP A 15 5.58 -4.46 -14.85
CA ASP A 15 5.28 -3.10 -15.31
C ASP A 15 5.65 -2.01 -14.30
N PHE A 16 5.86 -2.42 -13.04
CA PHE A 16 6.21 -1.56 -11.90
C PHE A 16 7.67 -1.73 -11.45
N LEU A 17 8.48 -2.43 -12.23
CA LEU A 17 9.90 -2.62 -11.95
C LEU A 17 10.77 -1.76 -12.87
N PRO A 18 11.96 -1.33 -12.39
CA PRO A 18 12.97 -0.75 -13.27
C PRO A 18 13.30 -1.72 -14.43
N ARG A 19 13.62 -1.17 -15.59
CA ARG A 19 13.83 -2.00 -16.81
C ARG A 19 14.80 -3.16 -16.62
N HIS A 20 15.89 -2.94 -15.88
CA HIS A 20 16.92 -3.95 -15.62
C HIS A 20 16.51 -5.07 -14.65
N ALA A 21 15.34 -4.94 -14.01
CA ALA A 21 14.83 -5.89 -13.00
C ALA A 21 13.54 -6.62 -13.45
N ARG A 22 13.00 -6.29 -14.63
CA ARG A 22 11.73 -6.83 -15.12
C ARG A 22 11.72 -8.34 -15.35
N ASP A 23 12.84 -8.91 -15.76
CA ASP A 23 13.05 -10.34 -15.93
C ASP A 23 12.96 -11.12 -14.61
N ARG A 24 13.11 -10.42 -13.48
CA ARG A 24 13.00 -10.96 -12.13
C ARG A 24 11.60 -10.81 -11.51
N ALA A 25 10.60 -10.36 -12.27
CA ALA A 25 9.26 -10.10 -11.74
C ALA A 25 8.60 -11.32 -11.05
N SER A 26 8.91 -12.53 -11.52
CA SER A 26 8.44 -13.81 -10.93
C SER A 26 9.16 -14.22 -9.65
N TYR A 27 10.26 -13.53 -9.28
CA TYR A 27 10.98 -13.81 -8.04
C TYR A 27 10.12 -13.46 -6.82
N ASP A 28 9.84 -14.45 -5.98
CA ASP A 28 9.07 -14.24 -4.73
C ASP A 28 9.95 -13.68 -3.60
N GLY A 29 10.46 -12.51 -3.80
CA GLY A 29 11.27 -11.73 -2.86
C GLY A 29 11.22 -10.25 -3.21
N PRO A 30 11.76 -9.39 -2.33
CA PRO A 30 11.86 -7.96 -2.59
C PRO A 30 12.84 -7.68 -3.75
N ILE A 31 12.53 -6.69 -4.58
CA ILE A 31 13.37 -6.24 -5.70
C ILE A 31 13.67 -4.75 -5.50
N ASP A 32 14.95 -4.40 -5.55
CA ASP A 32 15.42 -3.01 -5.43
C ASP A 32 14.80 -2.13 -6.53
N ILE A 33 14.29 -0.96 -6.11
CA ILE A 33 13.73 0.07 -6.99
C ILE A 33 14.46 1.42 -6.88
N GLY A 34 15.60 1.43 -6.21
CA GLY A 34 16.40 2.63 -5.94
C GLY A 34 16.11 3.25 -4.57
N HIS A 35 16.96 4.21 -4.17
CA HIS A 35 16.84 4.96 -2.92
C HIS A 35 16.79 4.10 -1.64
N GLY A 36 17.33 2.86 -1.69
CA GLY A 36 17.24 1.90 -0.60
C GLY A 36 15.83 1.34 -0.37
N GLN A 37 14.94 1.50 -1.36
CA GLN A 37 13.56 1.03 -1.32
C GLN A 37 13.39 -0.21 -2.21
N THR A 38 12.35 -0.99 -1.95
CA THR A 38 12.06 -2.22 -2.68
C THR A 38 10.61 -2.30 -3.14
N ASN A 39 10.40 -2.86 -4.33
CA ASN A 39 9.11 -3.43 -4.67
C ASN A 39 8.96 -4.74 -3.88
N SER A 40 7.94 -4.82 -3.04
CA SER A 40 7.78 -5.86 -2.02
C SER A 40 7.60 -7.27 -2.60
N GLN A 41 7.89 -8.28 -1.78
CA GLN A 41 7.67 -9.69 -2.09
C GLN A 41 6.20 -9.96 -2.43
N PRO A 42 5.89 -10.59 -3.58
CA PRO A 42 4.50 -10.84 -4.00
C PRO A 42 3.64 -11.55 -2.96
N ARG A 43 4.15 -12.62 -2.34
CA ARG A 43 3.43 -13.34 -1.28
C ARG A 43 3.09 -12.46 -0.08
N THR A 44 3.99 -11.56 0.31
CA THR A 44 3.74 -10.60 1.39
C THR A 44 2.65 -9.62 1.01
N VAL A 45 2.72 -9.05 -0.20
CA VAL A 45 1.67 -8.12 -0.70
C VAL A 45 0.31 -8.83 -0.75
N ALA A 46 0.25 -10.06 -1.28
CA ALA A 46 -0.99 -10.83 -1.33
C ALA A 46 -1.58 -11.09 0.07
N ALA A 47 -0.73 -11.43 1.05
CA ALA A 47 -1.16 -11.62 2.44
C ALA A 47 -1.70 -10.31 3.05
N MET A 48 -1.03 -9.17 2.81
CA MET A 48 -1.48 -7.86 3.28
C MET A 48 -2.82 -7.46 2.66
N LEU A 49 -3.01 -7.64 1.34
CA LEU A 49 -4.25 -7.29 0.65
C LEU A 49 -5.44 -8.16 1.11
N ARG A 50 -5.20 -9.46 1.34
CA ARG A 50 -6.24 -10.35 1.90
C ARG A 50 -6.64 -9.94 3.31
N LEU A 51 -5.67 -9.56 4.14
CA LEU A 51 -5.91 -9.10 5.51
C LEU A 51 -6.63 -7.75 5.53
N LEU A 52 -6.30 -6.85 4.61
CA LEU A 52 -6.93 -5.55 4.45
C LEU A 52 -8.40 -5.67 4.02
N ALA A 53 -8.74 -6.71 3.24
CA ALA A 53 -10.09 -7.02 2.76
C ALA A 53 -10.75 -5.80 2.07
N VAL A 54 -10.12 -5.33 1.00
CA VAL A 54 -10.62 -4.21 0.19
C VAL A 54 -11.89 -4.62 -0.57
N GLU A 55 -12.87 -3.73 -0.60
CA GLU A 55 -14.13 -3.90 -1.30
C GLU A 55 -14.32 -2.82 -2.39
N PRO A 56 -15.07 -3.12 -3.45
CA PRO A 56 -15.39 -2.12 -4.49
C PRO A 56 -16.01 -0.85 -3.92
N GLY A 57 -15.62 0.30 -4.47
CA GLY A 57 -16.13 1.61 -4.09
C GLY A 57 -15.47 2.24 -2.86
N GLN A 58 -14.54 1.55 -2.21
CA GLN A 58 -13.88 2.07 -1.01
C GLN A 58 -12.82 3.13 -1.32
N ARG A 59 -12.53 3.96 -0.32
CA ARG A 59 -11.43 4.93 -0.30
C ARG A 59 -10.24 4.33 0.43
N VAL A 60 -9.11 4.25 -0.24
CA VAL A 60 -7.91 3.57 0.26
C VAL A 60 -6.71 4.51 0.27
N LEU A 61 -5.94 4.46 1.36
CA LEU A 61 -4.62 5.09 1.49
C LEU A 61 -3.53 4.01 1.38
N ASP A 62 -2.54 4.24 0.52
CA ASP A 62 -1.34 3.40 0.36
C ASP A 62 -0.10 4.17 0.81
N VAL A 63 0.41 3.91 2.01
CA VAL A 63 1.57 4.61 2.60
C VAL A 63 2.86 3.88 2.25
N GLY A 64 3.77 4.56 1.56
CA GLY A 64 4.98 4.00 1.00
C GLY A 64 4.70 3.29 -0.33
N SER A 65 4.05 4.00 -1.26
CA SER A 65 3.60 3.44 -2.56
C SER A 65 4.76 3.02 -3.48
N GLY A 66 5.98 3.50 -3.25
CA GLY A 66 7.18 3.11 -3.99
C GLY A 66 7.02 3.22 -5.50
N SER A 67 7.12 2.09 -6.20
CA SER A 67 6.94 2.02 -7.66
C SER A 67 5.48 2.09 -8.13
N GLY A 68 4.49 2.18 -7.22
CA GLY A 68 3.07 2.26 -7.53
C GLY A 68 2.38 0.90 -7.72
N TRP A 69 3.05 -0.23 -7.50
CA TRP A 69 2.45 -1.54 -7.73
C TRP A 69 1.30 -1.84 -6.77
N THR A 70 1.49 -1.62 -5.46
CA THR A 70 0.44 -1.79 -4.45
C THR A 70 -0.73 -0.83 -4.70
N THR A 71 -0.44 0.42 -5.07
CA THR A 71 -1.45 1.40 -5.44
C THR A 71 -2.33 0.92 -6.60
N ALA A 72 -1.72 0.36 -7.66
CA ALA A 72 -2.45 -0.19 -8.81
C ALA A 72 -3.25 -1.46 -8.46
N LEU A 73 -2.72 -2.35 -7.61
CA LEU A 73 -3.45 -3.51 -7.10
C LEU A 73 -4.68 -3.09 -6.29
N LEU A 74 -4.53 -2.11 -5.40
CA LEU A 74 -5.62 -1.53 -4.63
C LEU A 74 -6.66 -0.86 -5.55
N ALA A 75 -6.20 -0.14 -6.58
CA ALA A 75 -7.07 0.49 -7.57
C ALA A 75 -7.91 -0.54 -8.35
N HIS A 76 -7.32 -1.71 -8.68
CA HIS A 76 -8.07 -2.82 -9.29
C HIS A 76 -9.16 -3.33 -8.34
N LEU A 77 -8.84 -3.49 -7.04
CA LEU A 77 -9.77 -4.01 -6.04
C LEU A 77 -10.95 -3.06 -5.76
N VAL A 78 -10.70 -1.75 -5.65
CA VAL A 78 -11.77 -0.78 -5.39
C VAL A 78 -12.61 -0.48 -6.62
N GLY A 79 -12.05 -0.66 -7.83
CA GLY A 79 -12.73 -0.37 -9.09
C GLY A 79 -13.04 1.13 -9.31
N PRO A 80 -13.74 1.47 -10.41
CA PRO A 80 -13.92 2.86 -10.86
C PRO A 80 -14.83 3.71 -9.97
N THR A 81 -15.51 3.12 -9.00
CA THR A 81 -16.35 3.84 -8.03
C THR A 81 -15.61 4.12 -6.71
N GLY A 82 -14.40 3.59 -6.55
CA GLY A 82 -13.54 3.83 -5.40
C GLY A 82 -12.49 4.90 -5.66
N GLU A 83 -11.60 5.09 -4.70
CA GLU A 83 -10.47 6.02 -4.78
C GLU A 83 -9.25 5.42 -4.08
N VAL A 84 -8.06 5.57 -4.68
CA VAL A 84 -6.80 5.20 -4.06
C VAL A 84 -5.84 6.38 -4.07
N VAL A 85 -5.34 6.74 -2.90
CA VAL A 85 -4.28 7.73 -2.73
C VAL A 85 -3.03 7.01 -2.24
N GLY A 86 -2.01 6.92 -3.10
CA GLY A 86 -0.67 6.50 -2.71
C GLY A 86 0.13 7.71 -2.21
N VAL A 87 0.94 7.52 -1.18
CA VAL A 87 1.91 8.53 -0.73
C VAL A 87 3.32 7.95 -0.69
N GLU A 88 4.28 8.72 -1.20
CA GLU A 88 5.69 8.34 -1.27
C GLU A 88 6.57 9.54 -0.91
N LEU A 89 7.63 9.31 -0.13
CA LEU A 89 8.51 10.36 0.36
C LEU A 89 9.59 10.75 -0.66
N GLU A 90 10.14 9.76 -1.38
CA GLU A 90 11.23 9.96 -2.33
C GLU A 90 10.71 10.53 -3.66
N PRO A 91 11.12 11.76 -4.05
CA PRO A 91 10.58 12.42 -5.25
C PRO A 91 10.72 11.59 -6.54
N ASP A 92 11.86 10.91 -6.70
CA ASP A 92 12.11 10.09 -7.89
C ASP A 92 11.18 8.86 -7.94
N LEU A 93 10.83 8.29 -6.77
CA LEU A 93 9.86 7.21 -6.68
C LEU A 93 8.43 7.71 -6.87
N VAL A 94 8.09 8.92 -6.41
CA VAL A 94 6.81 9.57 -6.74
C VAL A 94 6.64 9.68 -8.25
N ALA A 95 7.66 10.19 -8.95
CA ALA A 95 7.64 10.31 -10.41
C ALA A 95 7.55 8.92 -11.08
N PHE A 96 8.41 7.99 -10.68
CA PHE A 96 8.44 6.62 -11.23
C PHE A 96 7.12 5.87 -11.01
N GLY A 97 6.57 5.92 -9.79
CA GLY A 97 5.29 5.29 -9.46
C GLY A 97 4.12 5.93 -10.19
N SER A 98 4.09 7.25 -10.30
CA SER A 98 3.06 7.99 -11.06
C SER A 98 3.10 7.64 -12.54
N ASP A 99 4.30 7.57 -13.15
CA ASP A 99 4.48 7.16 -14.55
C ASP A 99 4.03 5.71 -14.79
N ASN A 100 4.30 4.81 -13.83
CA ASN A 100 3.82 3.43 -13.90
C ASN A 100 2.29 3.39 -13.81
N LEU A 101 1.72 4.10 -12.85
CA LEU A 101 0.27 4.15 -12.63
C LEU A 101 -0.47 4.76 -13.83
N ALA A 102 0.08 5.80 -14.46
CA ALA A 102 -0.49 6.43 -15.64
C ALA A 102 -0.61 5.50 -16.86
N ARG A 103 0.10 4.37 -16.86
CA ARG A 103 -0.02 3.33 -17.90
C ARG A 103 -1.10 2.31 -17.62
N THR A 104 -1.70 2.36 -16.44
CA THR A 104 -2.90 1.57 -16.12
C THR A 104 -4.15 2.36 -16.50
N ASP A 105 -5.23 1.67 -16.80
CA ASP A 105 -6.52 2.33 -17.05
C ASP A 105 -7.30 2.54 -15.74
N GLN A 106 -6.66 3.24 -14.78
CA GLN A 106 -7.16 3.42 -13.41
C GLN A 106 -7.09 4.88 -12.96
N PRO A 107 -7.87 5.81 -13.57
CA PRO A 107 -7.79 7.24 -13.25
C PRO A 107 -8.28 7.59 -11.83
N TRP A 108 -8.86 6.64 -11.10
CA TRP A 108 -9.27 6.78 -9.70
C TRP A 108 -8.15 6.52 -8.69
N ALA A 109 -6.92 6.30 -9.16
CA ALA A 109 -5.74 6.15 -8.32
C ALA A 109 -4.71 7.24 -8.61
N THR A 110 -4.11 7.78 -7.57
CA THR A 110 -3.06 8.82 -7.66
C THR A 110 -1.92 8.54 -6.70
N ILE A 111 -0.70 8.98 -7.05
CA ILE A 111 0.43 9.00 -6.12
C ILE A 111 0.80 10.45 -5.83
N ARG A 112 0.92 10.77 -4.55
CA ARG A 112 1.27 12.09 -4.04
C ARG A 112 2.60 12.05 -3.29
N ARG A 113 3.30 13.17 -3.32
CA ARG A 113 4.49 13.31 -2.49
C ARG A 113 4.07 13.48 -1.03
N ALA A 114 4.59 12.60 -0.16
CA ALA A 114 4.42 12.73 1.28
C ALA A 114 5.10 14.00 1.80
N VAL A 115 4.50 14.61 2.80
CA VAL A 115 5.09 15.77 3.49
C VAL A 115 5.98 15.24 4.61
N PRO A 116 7.28 15.59 4.65
CA PRO A 116 8.16 15.16 5.72
C PRO A 116 7.62 15.53 7.11
N GLY A 117 7.56 14.54 8.01
CA GLY A 117 7.03 14.73 9.36
C GLY A 117 5.50 14.64 9.45
N LEU A 118 4.80 14.39 8.35
CA LEU A 118 3.36 14.15 8.33
C LEU A 118 3.09 12.75 7.79
N LEU A 119 2.57 11.84 8.62
CA LEU A 119 2.29 10.47 8.21
C LEU A 119 0.93 10.37 7.47
N GLY A 120 0.96 9.63 6.34
CA GLY A 120 -0.23 9.41 5.53
C GLY A 120 -0.65 10.63 4.71
N TRP A 121 -1.97 10.79 4.54
CA TRP A 121 -2.58 11.90 3.82
C TRP A 121 -3.86 12.37 4.53
N PRO A 122 -3.72 13.16 5.64
CA PRO A 122 -4.86 13.57 6.47
C PRO A 122 -5.93 14.38 5.74
N GLU A 123 -5.55 15.13 4.69
CA GLU A 123 -6.50 15.91 3.88
C GLU A 123 -7.57 15.04 3.19
N GLY A 124 -7.23 13.77 2.91
CA GLY A 124 -8.16 12.81 2.31
C GLY A 124 -8.90 11.92 3.30
N ALA A 125 -8.59 12.01 4.60
CA ALA A 125 -9.24 11.19 5.63
C ALA A 125 -10.72 11.54 5.81
N PRO A 126 -11.56 10.61 6.30
CA PRO A 126 -11.22 9.25 6.69
C PRO A 126 -11.13 8.28 5.50
N TYR A 127 -10.35 7.20 5.68
CA TYR A 127 -10.22 6.10 4.72
C TYR A 127 -10.90 4.83 5.22
N ASP A 128 -11.51 4.07 4.31
CA ASP A 128 -12.06 2.75 4.62
C ASP A 128 -10.94 1.73 4.85
N ARG A 129 -9.83 1.89 4.11
CA ARG A 129 -8.67 0.99 4.17
C ARG A 129 -7.36 1.80 4.13
N VAL A 130 -6.40 1.37 4.94
CA VAL A 130 -5.04 1.94 4.95
C VAL A 130 -4.03 0.80 4.85
N LEU A 131 -3.22 0.79 3.80
CA LEU A 131 -2.09 -0.11 3.64
C LEU A 131 -0.81 0.64 3.96
N VAL A 132 0.07 0.07 4.79
CA VAL A 132 1.36 0.68 5.11
C VAL A 132 2.47 -0.29 4.71
N SER A 133 3.30 0.12 3.74
CA SER A 133 4.38 -0.67 3.16
C SER A 133 5.77 -0.27 3.69
N ALA A 134 5.81 0.38 4.86
CA ALA A 134 7.02 0.72 5.61
C ALA A 134 6.80 0.47 7.10
N GLU A 135 7.88 0.21 7.84
CA GLU A 135 7.82 -0.26 9.22
C GLU A 135 8.16 0.85 10.23
N PRO A 136 7.20 1.36 11.01
CA PRO A 136 7.47 2.18 12.17
C PRO A 136 7.91 1.32 13.37
N ARG A 137 8.52 1.95 14.37
CA ARG A 137 8.89 1.30 15.64
C ARG A 137 7.68 0.98 16.50
N GLU A 138 6.69 1.85 16.49
CA GLU A 138 5.45 1.79 17.26
C GLU A 138 4.27 2.09 16.32
N LEU A 139 3.07 1.67 16.70
CA LEU A 139 1.86 1.95 15.94
C LEU A 139 1.59 3.47 15.95
N PRO A 140 1.60 4.17 14.79
CA PRO A 140 1.42 5.62 14.77
C PRO A 140 -0.04 6.02 14.95
N ASP A 141 -0.34 6.78 16.00
CA ASP A 141 -1.68 7.30 16.27
C ASP A 141 -2.19 8.18 15.11
N GLU A 142 -1.30 8.90 14.42
CA GLU A 142 -1.63 9.75 13.28
C GLU A 142 -2.18 8.95 12.08
N LEU A 143 -1.72 7.71 11.87
CA LEU A 143 -2.28 6.84 10.84
C LEU A 143 -3.57 6.17 11.31
N VAL A 144 -3.66 5.78 12.58
CA VAL A 144 -4.89 5.24 13.17
C VAL A 144 -6.04 6.27 13.07
N ALA A 145 -5.75 7.54 13.32
CA ALA A 145 -6.72 8.63 13.23
C ALA A 145 -7.29 8.84 11.80
N GLN A 146 -6.57 8.40 10.76
CA GLN A 146 -7.02 8.48 9.37
C GLN A 146 -7.92 7.32 8.95
N VAL A 147 -8.03 6.25 9.76
CA VAL A 147 -8.93 5.12 9.52
C VAL A 147 -10.34 5.51 9.92
N GLY A 148 -11.30 5.34 9.03
CA GLY A 148 -12.72 5.59 9.29
C GLY A 148 -13.34 4.57 10.25
N ASP A 149 -14.56 4.83 10.70
CA ASP A 149 -15.33 3.87 11.50
C ASP A 149 -15.63 2.62 10.68
N GLY A 150 -15.41 1.42 11.25
CA GLY A 150 -15.43 0.14 10.53
C GLY A 150 -14.26 -0.07 9.56
N GLY A 151 -13.36 0.91 9.46
CA GLY A 151 -12.19 0.86 8.58
C GLY A 151 -11.10 -0.06 9.12
N ARG A 152 -10.16 -0.43 8.20
CA ARG A 152 -9.04 -1.33 8.49
C ARG A 152 -7.71 -0.73 8.07
N MET A 153 -6.68 -0.96 8.88
CA MET A 153 -5.29 -0.70 8.51
C MET A 153 -4.45 -1.96 8.65
N VAL A 154 -3.62 -2.23 7.65
CA VAL A 154 -2.60 -3.28 7.71
C VAL A 154 -1.24 -2.60 7.71
N ILE A 155 -0.44 -2.85 8.75
CA ILE A 155 0.82 -2.16 9.01
C ILE A 155 1.84 -3.10 9.67
N PRO A 156 3.08 -3.19 9.18
CA PRO A 156 4.16 -3.86 9.91
C PRO A 156 4.67 -2.96 11.03
N VAL A 157 4.77 -3.48 12.24
CA VAL A 157 5.30 -2.74 13.41
C VAL A 157 6.23 -3.65 14.19
N GLY A 158 7.49 -3.24 14.37
CA GLY A 158 8.46 -4.00 15.18
C GLY A 158 8.62 -5.46 14.74
N GLY A 159 8.65 -5.72 13.43
CA GLY A 159 8.79 -7.05 12.85
C GLY A 159 7.49 -7.88 12.80
N THR A 160 6.35 -7.33 13.19
CA THR A 160 5.06 -8.05 13.21
C THR A 160 4.03 -7.33 12.34
N MET A 161 3.33 -8.06 11.48
CA MET A 161 2.18 -7.51 10.74
C MET A 161 0.99 -7.35 11.69
N LEU A 162 0.45 -6.14 11.76
CA LEU A 162 -0.75 -5.82 12.52
C LEU A 162 -1.93 -5.58 11.58
N LEU A 163 -3.09 -6.05 12.00
CA LEU A 163 -4.38 -5.57 11.52
C LEU A 163 -4.99 -4.71 12.62
N VAL A 164 -5.29 -3.47 12.26
CA VAL A 164 -5.97 -2.48 13.11
C VAL A 164 -7.36 -2.29 12.55
N VAL A 165 -8.39 -2.45 13.38
CA VAL A 165 -9.80 -2.21 13.01
C VAL A 165 -10.36 -1.16 13.94
N ARG A 166 -10.98 -0.12 13.38
CA ARG A 166 -11.60 0.93 14.15
C ARG A 166 -13.10 0.68 14.32
N HIS A 167 -13.59 0.85 15.54
CA HIS A 167 -15.01 0.75 15.93
C HIS A 167 -15.40 1.99 16.74
N GLY A 168 -15.83 3.04 16.05
CA GLY A 168 -16.06 4.36 16.68
C GLY A 168 -14.76 4.93 17.26
N ASP A 169 -14.71 5.08 18.58
CA ASP A 169 -13.53 5.56 19.33
C ASP A 169 -12.60 4.40 19.75
N ASP A 170 -13.04 3.16 19.65
CA ASP A 170 -12.26 1.97 20.01
C ASP A 170 -11.41 1.47 18.83
N VAL A 171 -10.27 0.88 19.16
CA VAL A 171 -9.32 0.31 18.19
C VAL A 171 -8.96 -1.12 18.60
N GLU A 172 -9.29 -2.07 17.75
CA GLU A 172 -8.88 -3.46 17.90
C GLU A 172 -7.58 -3.71 17.12
N VAL A 173 -6.58 -4.34 17.74
CA VAL A 173 -5.31 -4.67 17.11
C VAL A 173 -5.04 -6.16 17.22
N THR A 174 -4.85 -6.83 16.07
CA THR A 174 -4.49 -8.25 16.00
C THR A 174 -3.15 -8.46 15.30
N ARG A 175 -2.45 -9.58 15.60
CA ARG A 175 -1.10 -9.90 15.11
C ARG A 175 -1.13 -11.02 14.08
N HIS A 176 -0.43 -10.84 12.93
CA HIS A 176 -0.51 -11.72 11.77
C HIS A 176 0.87 -12.10 11.20
N GLY A 177 1.73 -12.69 12.04
CA GLY A 177 3.03 -13.21 11.62
C GLY A 177 4.16 -12.19 11.58
N GLY A 178 5.37 -12.70 11.32
CA GLY A 178 6.61 -11.92 11.28
C GLY A 178 6.96 -11.47 9.88
N TYR A 179 7.32 -10.18 9.73
CA TYR A 179 7.70 -9.57 8.46
C TYR A 179 8.80 -8.54 8.68
N ARG A 180 9.54 -8.24 7.62
CA ARG A 180 10.57 -7.18 7.63
C ARG A 180 10.29 -6.20 6.49
N PHE A 181 10.22 -4.93 6.83
CA PHE A 181 10.03 -3.83 5.89
C PHE A 181 11.14 -2.78 6.02
N VAL A 182 11.21 -1.89 5.05
CA VAL A 182 12.03 -0.67 5.15
C VAL A 182 11.45 0.25 6.22
N PRO A 183 12.29 1.05 6.91
CA PRO A 183 11.79 1.95 7.95
C PRO A 183 10.80 2.99 7.40
N LEU A 184 9.70 3.23 8.14
CA LEU A 184 8.82 4.38 7.93
C LEU A 184 9.56 5.66 8.38
N ARG A 185 9.53 6.69 7.56
CA ARG A 185 10.26 7.96 7.77
C ARG A 185 9.32 9.16 7.73
#